data_6851e37795cc772f3388875e9c34008c
#
_entry.id   6851e37795cc772f3388875e9c34008c
#
_cell.length_a   1.000
_cell.length_b   1.000
_cell.length_c   1.000
_cell.angle_alpha   90.00
_cell.angle_beta   90.00
_cell.angle_gamma   90.00
#
_symmetry.space_group_name_H-M   'P 1'
#
loop_
_entity.id
_entity.type
_entity.pdbx_description
1 polymer ?
#
loop_
_entity_poly.entity_id
_entity_poly.type
_entity_poly.pdbx_seq_one_letter_code
_entity_poly.pdbx_strand_id
1 'polypeptide(L)'
;TLLNHPLDCPVCDKGGECPLQNNTFNYGPGDTRMEFKRNNRLKAAPLSPVITLDRERCIACQRCTRYSEIIEKDEALVMLNRGFNNEVGTFNNEPYATRFSGNVIDICPVGALTNTQFRFKARTWDLSNSETLCAHCACNCNMTLGSRINQFMRIETRPNDHVDDGWICDKARFGYNFIESKNRILEAKTFLNGGMKTIDEPYATETGEAAAQAAEALKKITEEHGPDSVGFIGSPYGTNEELYLYQKLFRQGLGTNNIDHKPYLDTPGLPVDHYDIEQVEQSNLVLLIASDPTEELPILDLRIKKAVTQKGVNLAVLNDQATLMDKYASLSVRYDIGTDGAALMALANGLSKELGLEPGQNVGNLKSATGIDPERMKQLVERVRTSMKICVVYN
;
A
#
# COMPACT_ATOMS: atom_id res chain seq x y z
N THR A 1 30.89 2.42 18.70
CA THR A 1 30.30 2.10 17.40
C THR A 1 31.36 1.96 16.31
N LEU A 2 32.23 2.98 16.14
CA LEU A 2 33.27 2.99 15.10
C LEU A 2 34.36 1.94 15.32
N LEU A 3 34.74 1.65 16.56
CA LEU A 3 35.84 0.74 16.85
C LEU A 3 35.68 -0.64 16.22
N ASN A 4 34.43 -1.16 16.18
CA ASN A 4 34.14 -2.47 15.60
C ASN A 4 33.50 -2.40 14.21
N HIS A 5 33.14 -1.21 13.72
CA HIS A 5 32.54 -1.04 12.40
C HIS A 5 33.59 -1.28 11.30
N PRO A 6 33.24 -2.07 10.22
CA PRO A 6 34.19 -2.35 9.16
C PRO A 6 34.51 -1.10 8.33
N LEU A 7 35.73 -1.04 7.76
CA LEU A 7 36.14 0.03 6.85
C LEU A 7 35.63 -0.22 5.42
N ASP A 8 34.34 -0.48 5.30
CA ASP A 8 33.69 -0.93 4.05
C ASP A 8 33.03 0.21 3.27
N CYS A 9 33.20 1.48 3.64
CA CYS A 9 32.53 2.59 2.96
C CYS A 9 32.63 2.56 1.42
N PRO A 10 33.78 2.23 0.82
CA PRO A 10 33.90 2.13 -0.64
C PRO A 10 33.03 1.02 -1.27
N VAL A 11 32.72 -0.02 -0.52
CA VAL A 11 31.89 -1.16 -0.95
C VAL A 11 30.58 -1.28 -0.17
N CYS A 12 30.22 -0.24 0.60
CA CYS A 12 28.97 -0.18 1.34
C CYS A 12 27.91 0.55 0.53
N ASP A 13 26.77 -0.07 0.37
CA ASP A 13 25.65 0.48 -0.42
C ASP A 13 25.00 1.73 0.22
N LYS A 14 25.23 1.98 1.50
CA LYS A 14 24.82 3.20 2.22
C LYS A 14 25.88 4.32 2.18
N GLY A 15 26.97 4.14 1.43
CA GLY A 15 28.01 5.16 1.29
C GLY A 15 27.48 6.42 0.61
N GLY A 16 27.64 7.58 1.24
CA GLY A 16 27.11 8.88 0.78
C GLY A 16 25.77 9.28 1.38
N GLU A 17 25.04 8.34 2.02
CA GLU A 17 23.79 8.61 2.75
C GLU A 17 23.80 7.99 4.16
N CYS A 18 24.98 7.83 4.74
CA CYS A 18 25.16 7.17 6.03
C CYS A 18 25.41 8.20 7.16
N PRO A 19 24.46 8.36 8.10
CA PRO A 19 24.66 9.25 9.27
C PRO A 19 25.90 8.94 10.08
N LEU A 20 26.31 7.65 10.20
CA LEU A 20 27.53 7.27 10.88
C LEU A 20 28.77 7.81 10.12
N GLN A 21 28.79 7.70 8.79
CA GLN A 21 29.88 8.21 7.97
C GLN A 21 30.00 9.73 8.11
N ASN A 22 28.87 10.45 8.03
CA ASN A 22 28.85 11.91 8.15
C ASN A 22 29.33 12.37 9.53
N ASN A 23 28.84 11.75 10.60
CA ASN A 23 29.29 12.08 11.96
C ASN A 23 30.76 11.74 12.20
N THR A 24 31.25 10.65 11.61
CA THR A 24 32.67 10.29 11.71
C THR A 24 33.54 11.32 11.00
N PHE A 25 33.14 11.73 9.81
CA PHE A 25 33.88 12.72 9.02
C PHE A 25 33.92 14.08 9.72
N ASN A 26 32.79 14.52 10.29
CA ASN A 26 32.70 15.85 10.91
C ASN A 26 33.34 15.92 12.29
N TYR A 27 33.29 14.84 13.08
CA TYR A 27 33.64 14.87 14.51
C TYR A 27 34.57 13.74 14.96
N GLY A 28 34.84 12.77 14.10
CA GLY A 28 35.67 11.61 14.42
C GLY A 28 37.18 11.89 14.29
N PRO A 29 38.03 11.21 15.05
CA PRO A 29 39.47 11.24 14.83
C PRO A 29 39.84 10.47 13.56
N GLY A 30 40.95 10.86 12.90
CA GLY A 30 41.47 10.18 11.71
C GLY A 30 42.04 8.78 12.00
N ASP A 31 42.48 8.54 13.25
CA ASP A 31 43.12 7.30 13.65
C ASP A 31 42.24 6.44 14.54
N THR A 32 42.38 5.12 14.38
CA THR A 32 41.71 4.16 15.26
C THR A 32 42.53 3.93 16.54
N ARG A 33 41.83 3.84 17.68
CA ARG A 33 42.39 3.44 18.96
C ARG A 33 42.10 1.97 19.30
N MET A 34 41.59 1.19 18.33
CA MET A 34 41.27 -0.22 18.55
C MET A 34 42.53 -1.07 18.38
N GLU A 35 42.98 -1.68 19.46
CA GLU A 35 44.14 -2.59 19.51
C GLU A 35 43.73 -4.06 19.32
N PHE A 36 42.45 -4.38 19.53
CA PHE A 36 41.94 -5.73 19.45
C PHE A 36 41.39 -6.08 18.07
N LYS A 37 41.35 -7.39 17.78
CA LYS A 37 40.74 -7.90 16.56
C LYS A 37 39.24 -7.56 16.53
N ARG A 38 38.78 -7.05 15.39
CA ARG A 38 37.34 -6.77 15.18
C ARG A 38 36.52 -8.05 15.21
N ASN A 39 35.26 -7.92 15.63
CA ASN A 39 34.31 -9.02 15.62
C ASN A 39 33.91 -9.33 14.17
N ASN A 40 34.20 -10.53 13.72
CA ASN A 40 33.79 -11.00 12.40
C ASN A 40 32.41 -11.66 12.51
N ARG A 41 31.43 -11.12 11.81
CA ARG A 41 30.06 -11.61 11.73
C ARG A 41 29.70 -11.98 10.30
N LEU A 42 28.59 -12.68 10.13
CA LEU A 42 28.10 -13.04 8.81
C LEU A 42 27.72 -11.79 8.02
N LYS A 43 28.37 -11.63 6.86
CA LYS A 43 28.05 -10.58 5.89
C LYS A 43 26.97 -11.04 4.92
N ALA A 44 26.18 -10.08 4.44
CA ALA A 44 25.23 -10.30 3.35
C ALA A 44 24.28 -11.50 3.54
N ALA A 45 23.80 -11.71 4.77
CA ALA A 45 22.78 -12.71 5.04
C ALA A 45 21.44 -12.27 4.46
N PRO A 46 20.71 -13.13 3.74
CA PRO A 46 19.34 -12.80 3.34
C PRO A 46 18.45 -12.74 4.58
N LEU A 47 17.86 -11.57 4.86
CA LEU A 47 16.84 -11.41 5.89
C LEU A 47 15.46 -11.72 5.31
N SER A 48 15.27 -11.38 4.03
CA SER A 48 14.12 -11.72 3.20
C SER A 48 14.55 -11.72 1.72
N PRO A 49 13.68 -12.07 0.77
CA PRO A 49 14.00 -11.96 -0.67
C PRO A 49 14.38 -10.54 -1.11
N VAL A 50 13.90 -9.52 -0.39
CA VAL A 50 14.09 -8.10 -0.76
C VAL A 50 15.05 -7.35 0.15
N ILE A 51 15.47 -7.93 1.29
CA ILE A 51 16.33 -7.29 2.29
C ILE A 51 17.56 -8.14 2.58
N THR A 52 18.72 -7.54 2.44
CA THR A 52 20.01 -8.13 2.83
C THR A 52 20.51 -7.50 4.12
N LEU A 53 20.90 -8.34 5.09
CA LEU A 53 21.45 -7.93 6.38
C LEU A 53 22.95 -8.20 6.45
N ASP A 54 23.73 -7.15 6.68
CA ASP A 54 25.16 -7.23 7.01
C ASP A 54 25.34 -6.96 8.51
N ARG A 55 25.59 -8.02 9.27
CA ARG A 55 25.72 -7.94 10.72
C ARG A 55 27.00 -7.24 11.19
N GLU A 56 28.05 -7.22 10.38
CA GLU A 56 29.27 -6.47 10.72
C GLU A 56 29.07 -4.96 10.67
N ARG A 57 28.20 -4.49 9.75
CA ARG A 57 27.86 -3.06 9.62
C ARG A 57 26.83 -2.60 10.63
N CYS A 58 26.14 -3.52 11.29
CA CYS A 58 25.11 -3.20 12.26
C CYS A 58 25.73 -2.53 13.50
N ILE A 59 25.15 -1.40 13.92
CA ILE A 59 25.56 -0.66 15.12
C ILE A 59 24.66 -0.95 16.33
N ALA A 60 23.81 -1.94 16.26
CA ALA A 60 22.87 -2.36 17.31
C ALA A 60 21.99 -1.21 17.85
N CYS A 61 21.60 -0.25 17.01
CA CYS A 61 20.80 0.91 17.41
C CYS A 61 19.33 0.59 17.70
N GLN A 62 18.87 -0.62 17.37
CA GLN A 62 17.52 -1.13 17.60
C GLN A 62 16.39 -0.37 16.88
N ARG A 63 16.67 0.50 15.90
CA ARG A 63 15.62 1.18 15.14
C ARG A 63 14.70 0.20 14.45
N CYS A 64 15.26 -0.82 13.76
CA CYS A 64 14.51 -1.82 13.03
C CYS A 64 13.66 -2.72 13.94
N THR A 65 14.18 -3.14 15.10
CA THR A 65 13.43 -3.97 16.05
C THR A 65 12.28 -3.19 16.69
N ARG A 66 12.53 -1.92 17.07
CA ARG A 66 11.46 -1.04 17.58
C ARG A 66 10.42 -0.69 16.51
N TYR A 67 10.82 -0.57 15.25
CA TYR A 67 9.89 -0.39 14.13
C TYR A 67 8.96 -1.60 14.01
N SER A 68 9.52 -2.81 13.99
CA SER A 68 8.75 -4.05 13.92
C SER A 68 7.76 -4.17 15.09
N GLU A 69 8.20 -3.89 16.32
CA GLU A 69 7.39 -3.94 17.54
C GLU A 69 6.31 -2.83 17.61
N ILE A 70 6.71 -1.57 17.35
CA ILE A 70 5.86 -0.41 17.64
C ILE A 70 4.96 -0.04 16.47
N ILE A 71 5.48 -0.10 15.23
CA ILE A 71 4.77 0.37 14.04
C ILE A 71 4.05 -0.78 13.34
N GLU A 72 4.77 -1.84 12.97
CA GLU A 72 4.17 -3.00 12.30
C GLU A 72 3.30 -3.85 13.24
N LYS A 73 3.62 -3.86 14.54
CA LYS A 73 3.02 -4.74 15.55
C LYS A 73 3.21 -6.23 15.25
N ASP A 74 4.33 -6.56 14.63
CA ASP A 74 4.68 -7.93 14.22
C ASP A 74 5.71 -8.58 15.16
N GLU A 75 6.65 -7.79 15.72
CA GLU A 75 7.74 -8.26 16.59
C GLU A 75 8.65 -9.31 15.92
N ALA A 76 8.63 -9.39 14.57
CA ALA A 76 9.41 -10.37 13.84
C ALA A 76 10.92 -10.12 13.90
N LEU A 77 11.34 -8.85 13.99
CA LEU A 77 12.74 -8.48 14.19
C LEU A 77 13.05 -8.30 15.66
N VAL A 78 14.04 -9.04 16.13
CA VAL A 78 14.44 -9.02 17.53
C VAL A 78 15.96 -8.86 17.69
N MET A 79 16.39 -8.47 18.89
CA MET A 79 17.80 -8.56 19.27
C MET A 79 18.08 -9.95 19.80
N LEU A 80 18.94 -10.67 19.11
CA LEU A 80 19.44 -11.98 19.50
C LEU A 80 20.70 -11.82 20.37
N ASN A 81 20.93 -12.75 21.26
CA ASN A 81 22.08 -12.81 22.14
C ASN A 81 22.14 -11.61 23.12
N ARG A 82 23.28 -11.41 23.78
CA ARG A 82 23.51 -10.30 24.73
C ARG A 82 24.96 -9.86 24.74
N GLY A 83 25.19 -8.66 25.29
CA GLY A 83 26.53 -8.08 25.44
C GLY A 83 27.18 -7.86 24.07
N PHE A 84 28.45 -8.22 23.95
CA PHE A 84 29.26 -8.04 22.76
C PHE A 84 28.72 -8.84 21.53
N ASN A 85 28.03 -9.94 21.77
CA ASN A 85 27.46 -10.81 20.73
C ASN A 85 26.05 -10.40 20.28
N ASN A 86 25.53 -9.29 20.79
CA ASN A 86 24.22 -8.79 20.45
C ASN A 86 24.08 -8.53 18.94
N GLU A 87 23.04 -9.06 18.30
CA GLU A 87 22.81 -8.91 16.86
C GLU A 87 21.33 -8.89 16.52
N VAL A 88 21.00 -8.27 15.39
CA VAL A 88 19.63 -8.27 14.84
C VAL A 88 19.38 -9.57 14.08
N GLY A 89 18.20 -10.12 14.25
CA GLY A 89 17.74 -11.29 13.52
C GLY A 89 16.25 -11.54 13.72
N THR A 90 15.79 -12.65 13.16
CA THR A 90 14.43 -13.15 13.33
C THR A 90 14.45 -14.41 14.18
N PHE A 91 13.34 -14.73 14.82
CA PHE A 91 13.22 -15.97 15.58
C PHE A 91 13.31 -17.17 14.61
N ASN A 92 14.06 -18.21 14.98
CA ASN A 92 14.32 -19.40 14.16
C ASN A 92 14.86 -19.13 12.74
N ASN A 93 15.44 -17.95 12.48
CA ASN A 93 15.88 -17.52 11.14
C ASN A 93 14.76 -17.54 10.09
N GLU A 94 13.51 -17.39 10.50
CA GLU A 94 12.41 -17.22 9.56
C GLU A 94 12.56 -15.92 8.75
N PRO A 95 12.14 -15.90 7.48
CA PRO A 95 12.22 -14.69 6.68
C PRO A 95 11.41 -13.54 7.30
N TYR A 96 11.99 -12.33 7.34
CA TYR A 96 11.26 -11.13 7.68
C TYR A 96 10.43 -10.69 6.46
N ALA A 97 9.19 -11.14 6.41
CA ALA A 97 8.32 -11.04 5.25
C ALA A 97 6.99 -10.32 5.57
N THR A 98 7.05 -9.24 6.36
CA THR A 98 5.88 -8.38 6.59
C THR A 98 5.58 -7.55 5.34
N ARG A 99 4.38 -6.97 5.28
CA ARG A 99 3.99 -6.10 4.16
C ARG A 99 4.72 -4.76 4.13
N PHE A 100 5.46 -4.44 5.19
CA PHE A 100 6.14 -3.16 5.41
C PHE A 100 7.62 -3.33 5.69
N SER A 101 8.14 -4.53 5.44
CA SER A 101 9.51 -4.92 5.80
C SER A 101 10.57 -3.98 5.22
N GLY A 102 10.34 -3.43 4.04
CA GLY A 102 11.28 -2.53 3.36
C GLY A 102 11.57 -1.22 4.09
N ASN A 103 10.71 -0.76 5.00
CA ASN A 103 10.96 0.47 5.75
C ASN A 103 12.18 0.39 6.67
N VAL A 104 12.57 -0.81 7.09
CA VAL A 104 13.80 -0.97 7.89
C VAL A 104 15.07 -0.59 7.11
N ILE A 105 15.03 -0.58 5.77
CA ILE A 105 16.13 -0.12 4.92
C ILE A 105 16.32 1.40 5.08
N ASP A 106 15.23 2.16 5.05
CA ASP A 106 15.26 3.63 5.13
C ASP A 106 15.69 4.08 6.52
N ILE A 107 15.11 3.48 7.57
CA ILE A 107 15.41 3.87 8.96
C ILE A 107 16.76 3.37 9.45
N CYS A 108 17.38 2.40 8.75
CA CYS A 108 18.71 1.92 9.13
C CYS A 108 19.76 3.00 8.88
N PRO A 109 20.46 3.50 9.93
CA PRO A 109 21.40 4.61 9.78
C PRO A 109 22.74 4.20 9.16
N VAL A 110 22.92 2.94 8.84
CA VAL A 110 24.15 2.36 8.29
C VAL A 110 23.82 1.34 7.20
N GLY A 111 24.81 0.85 6.49
CA GLY A 111 24.65 -0.16 5.44
C GLY A 111 24.43 -1.59 5.96
N ALA A 112 23.77 -1.75 7.12
CA ALA A 112 23.45 -3.06 7.66
C ALA A 112 22.23 -3.68 6.99
N LEU A 113 21.16 -2.92 6.80
CA LEU A 113 19.97 -3.33 6.08
C LEU A 113 19.93 -2.62 4.74
N THR A 114 19.89 -3.40 3.66
CA THR A 114 19.98 -2.88 2.29
C THR A 114 18.99 -3.55 1.37
N ASN A 115 18.52 -2.80 0.37
CA ASN A 115 17.62 -3.30 -0.67
C ASN A 115 18.37 -4.28 -1.58
N THR A 116 17.98 -5.54 -1.58
CA THR A 116 18.64 -6.59 -2.37
C THR A 116 18.58 -6.30 -3.88
N GLN A 117 17.49 -5.71 -4.36
CA GLN A 117 17.31 -5.40 -5.78
C GLN A 117 18.20 -4.22 -6.24
N PHE A 118 18.43 -3.26 -5.36
CA PHE A 118 19.23 -2.06 -5.65
C PHE A 118 20.72 -2.25 -5.34
N ARG A 119 21.05 -3.11 -4.39
CA ARG A 119 22.40 -3.29 -3.86
C ARG A 119 23.47 -3.35 -4.96
N PHE A 120 24.49 -2.48 -4.87
CA PHE A 120 25.62 -2.35 -5.79
C PHE A 120 25.30 -1.91 -7.24
N LYS A 121 24.08 -1.43 -7.53
CA LYS A 121 23.73 -0.95 -8.87
C LYS A 121 24.14 0.50 -9.14
N ALA A 122 24.02 1.35 -8.14
CA ALA A 122 24.36 2.76 -8.25
C ALA A 122 24.78 3.34 -6.90
N ARG A 123 25.43 4.50 -6.93
CA ARG A 123 25.67 5.34 -5.75
C ARG A 123 24.57 6.38 -5.64
N THR A 124 24.36 6.88 -4.43
CA THR A 124 23.31 7.88 -4.16
C THR A 124 23.47 9.15 -5.00
N TRP A 125 24.70 9.59 -5.23
CA TRP A 125 25.01 10.76 -6.07
C TRP A 125 24.90 10.51 -7.58
N ASP A 126 24.76 9.25 -8.02
CA ASP A 126 24.52 8.89 -9.42
C ASP A 126 23.02 8.88 -9.75
N LEU A 127 22.16 9.01 -8.75
CA LEU A 127 20.71 8.94 -8.91
C LEU A 127 20.10 10.31 -9.20
N SER A 128 19.21 10.35 -10.17
CA SER A 128 18.25 11.42 -10.34
C SER A 128 16.99 11.07 -9.55
N ASN A 129 16.66 11.88 -8.55
CA ASN A 129 15.51 11.68 -7.70
C ASN A 129 14.32 12.51 -8.17
N SER A 130 13.16 11.87 -8.31
CA SER A 130 11.90 12.50 -8.68
C SER A 130 10.83 12.18 -7.64
N GLU A 131 10.08 13.20 -7.25
CA GLU A 131 8.92 13.02 -6.37
C GLU A 131 7.75 12.42 -7.16
N THR A 132 7.09 11.44 -6.58
CA THR A 132 5.96 10.76 -7.21
C THR A 132 4.97 10.22 -6.17
N LEU A 133 3.86 9.68 -6.65
CA LEU A 133 2.84 9.00 -5.86
C LEU A 133 2.77 7.53 -6.23
N CYS A 134 2.43 6.70 -5.27
CA CYS A 134 2.19 5.28 -5.49
C CYS A 134 0.84 5.06 -6.19
N ALA A 135 0.85 4.35 -7.31
CA ALA A 135 -0.36 4.02 -8.06
C ALA A 135 -0.94 2.64 -7.74
N HIS A 136 -0.43 1.92 -6.73
CA HIS A 136 -0.84 0.54 -6.46
C HIS A 136 -2.16 0.39 -5.70
N CYS A 137 -2.59 1.40 -4.96
CA CYS A 137 -3.87 1.42 -4.25
C CYS A 137 -4.33 2.86 -3.96
N ALA A 138 -5.54 3.01 -3.45
CA ALA A 138 -6.14 4.31 -3.15
C ALA A 138 -5.45 5.12 -2.05
N CYS A 139 -4.50 4.55 -1.30
CA CYS A 139 -3.72 5.31 -0.31
C CYS A 139 -2.81 6.37 -0.95
N ASN A 140 -2.39 6.20 -2.20
CA ASN A 140 -1.56 7.17 -2.96
C ASN A 140 -0.34 7.68 -2.17
N CYS A 141 0.40 6.77 -1.53
CA CYS A 141 1.55 7.11 -0.70
C CYS A 141 2.57 7.97 -1.44
N ASN A 142 3.17 8.89 -0.71
CA ASN A 142 4.21 9.75 -1.23
C ASN A 142 5.55 9.00 -1.33
N MET A 143 6.21 9.10 -2.48
CA MET A 143 7.45 8.37 -2.75
C MET A 143 8.49 9.26 -3.43
N THR A 144 9.75 8.90 -3.27
CA THR A 144 10.86 9.38 -4.08
C THR A 144 11.36 8.24 -4.96
N LEU A 145 11.35 8.46 -6.25
CA LEU A 145 11.88 7.54 -7.24
C LEU A 145 13.31 7.91 -7.58
N GLY A 146 14.25 7.03 -7.32
CA GLY A 146 15.64 7.14 -7.78
C GLY A 146 15.81 6.44 -9.12
N SER A 147 16.27 7.16 -10.14
CA SER A 147 16.55 6.65 -11.47
C SER A 147 17.99 6.92 -11.89
N ARG A 148 18.52 6.10 -12.82
CA ARG A 148 19.81 6.29 -13.46
C ARG A 148 19.75 5.82 -14.90
N ILE A 149 20.12 6.69 -15.84
CA ILE A 149 20.17 6.36 -17.28
C ILE A 149 18.84 5.73 -17.74
N ASN A 150 17.73 6.41 -17.47
CA ASN A 150 16.36 5.96 -17.80
C ASN A 150 15.95 4.59 -17.23
N GLN A 151 16.62 4.11 -16.19
CA GLN A 151 16.25 2.89 -15.47
C GLN A 151 15.82 3.20 -14.05
N PHE A 152 14.80 2.51 -13.56
CA PHE A 152 14.39 2.58 -12.18
C PHE A 152 15.41 1.86 -11.31
N MET A 153 15.86 2.51 -10.25
CA MET A 153 16.84 1.96 -9.34
C MET A 153 16.28 1.61 -7.98
N ARG A 154 15.57 2.55 -7.35
CA ARG A 154 14.95 2.33 -6.04
C ARG A 154 13.78 3.28 -5.80
N ILE A 155 12.95 2.90 -4.86
CA ILE A 155 11.89 3.75 -4.29
C ILE A 155 12.16 3.91 -2.80
N GLU A 156 12.07 5.14 -2.31
CA GLU A 156 12.21 5.51 -0.92
C GLU A 156 10.95 6.25 -0.45
N THR A 157 10.72 6.27 0.86
CA THR A 157 9.61 7.04 1.43
C THR A 157 9.87 8.54 1.26
N ARG A 158 8.81 9.28 0.97
CA ARG A 158 8.76 10.73 1.09
C ARG A 158 7.67 11.06 2.11
N PRO A 159 8.05 11.34 3.37
CA PRO A 159 7.11 11.43 4.47
C PRO A 159 5.96 12.42 4.21
N ASN A 160 4.73 11.97 4.47
CA ASN A 160 3.54 12.78 4.48
C ASN A 160 2.64 12.37 5.66
N ASP A 161 2.65 13.17 6.72
CA ASP A 161 1.93 12.87 7.96
C ASP A 161 0.41 12.75 7.75
N HIS A 162 -0.15 13.41 6.71
CA HIS A 162 -1.56 13.34 6.37
C HIS A 162 -1.96 12.01 5.69
N VAL A 163 -1.02 11.32 5.03
CA VAL A 163 -1.30 10.10 4.28
C VAL A 163 -0.61 8.90 4.90
N ASP A 164 0.72 8.82 4.76
CA ASP A 164 1.49 7.60 5.00
C ASP A 164 2.28 7.59 6.32
N ASP A 165 2.30 8.71 7.06
CA ASP A 165 3.05 8.84 8.32
C ASP A 165 4.54 8.50 8.16
N GLY A 166 5.07 8.64 6.95
CA GLY A 166 6.45 8.33 6.57
C GLY A 166 6.72 6.85 6.28
N TRP A 167 5.70 6.04 6.05
CA TRP A 167 5.82 4.61 5.77
C TRP A 167 5.22 4.25 4.42
N ILE A 168 5.84 3.30 3.70
CA ILE A 168 5.26 2.70 2.48
C ILE A 168 5.28 1.18 2.57
N CYS A 169 4.31 0.53 1.92
CA CYS A 169 4.28 -0.93 1.88
C CYS A 169 5.31 -1.49 0.89
N ASP A 170 5.63 -2.76 1.04
CA ASP A 170 6.61 -3.44 0.20
C ASP A 170 6.17 -3.53 -1.26
N LYS A 171 4.85 -3.58 -1.53
CA LYS A 171 4.31 -3.48 -2.89
C LYS A 171 4.68 -2.15 -3.54
N ALA A 172 4.57 -1.03 -2.81
CA ALA A 172 4.97 0.28 -3.30
C ALA A 172 6.49 0.36 -3.52
N ARG A 173 7.27 -0.21 -2.60
CA ARG A 173 8.75 -0.12 -2.63
C ARG A 173 9.39 -1.00 -3.70
N PHE A 174 8.90 -2.21 -3.89
CA PHE A 174 9.54 -3.23 -4.73
C PHE A 174 8.72 -3.62 -5.97
N GLY A 175 7.46 -3.21 -6.05
CA GLY A 175 6.52 -3.64 -7.09
C GLY A 175 6.65 -2.96 -8.45
N TYR A 176 7.69 -2.15 -8.69
CA TYR A 176 7.85 -1.35 -9.91
C TYR A 176 8.48 -2.11 -11.09
N ASN A 177 8.94 -3.34 -10.90
CA ASN A 177 9.61 -4.12 -11.95
C ASN A 177 8.76 -4.34 -13.21
N PHE A 178 7.42 -4.22 -13.10
CA PHE A 178 6.53 -4.33 -14.26
C PHE A 178 6.77 -3.22 -15.30
N ILE A 179 7.31 -2.08 -14.89
CA ILE A 179 7.55 -0.93 -15.80
C ILE A 179 8.59 -1.29 -16.86
N GLU A 180 9.58 -2.11 -16.50
CA GLU A 180 10.65 -2.59 -17.41
C GLU A 180 10.37 -4.00 -17.97
N SER A 181 9.15 -4.52 -17.79
CA SER A 181 8.77 -5.85 -18.26
C SER A 181 8.81 -5.90 -19.78
N LYS A 182 9.43 -6.94 -20.33
CA LYS A 182 9.42 -7.24 -21.77
C LYS A 182 8.04 -7.56 -22.33
N ASN A 183 7.07 -7.84 -21.46
CA ASN A 183 5.70 -8.14 -21.83
C ASN A 183 4.83 -6.88 -22.00
N ARG A 184 5.38 -5.69 -21.74
CA ARG A 184 4.66 -4.44 -21.97
C ARG A 184 4.41 -4.24 -23.46
N ILE A 185 3.22 -3.74 -23.78
CA ILE A 185 2.87 -3.30 -25.14
C ILE A 185 3.52 -1.93 -25.34
N LEU A 186 4.58 -1.88 -26.17
CA LEU A 186 5.33 -0.66 -26.49
C LEU A 186 4.97 -0.10 -27.87
N GLU A 187 4.21 -0.85 -28.66
CA GLU A 187 3.85 -0.52 -30.03
C GLU A 187 2.34 -0.63 -30.20
N ALA A 188 1.76 0.26 -31.02
CA ALA A 188 0.35 0.13 -31.38
C ALA A 188 0.13 -1.13 -32.23
N LYS A 189 -0.93 -1.88 -31.95
CA LYS A 189 -1.28 -3.12 -32.65
C LYS A 189 -2.73 -3.08 -33.09
N THR A 190 -3.00 -3.54 -34.32
CA THR A 190 -4.34 -3.73 -34.83
C THR A 190 -4.55 -5.16 -35.29
N PHE A 191 -5.79 -5.64 -35.25
CA PHE A 191 -6.16 -6.97 -35.75
C PHE A 191 -6.73 -6.82 -37.16
N LEU A 192 -5.94 -7.23 -38.14
CA LEU A 192 -6.34 -7.16 -39.56
C LEU A 192 -6.20 -8.54 -40.20
N ASN A 193 -7.22 -8.95 -40.98
CA ASN A 193 -7.22 -10.17 -41.76
C ASN A 193 -6.87 -11.46 -41.00
N GLY A 194 -7.35 -11.58 -39.73
CA GLY A 194 -7.15 -12.76 -38.91
C GLY A 194 -5.78 -12.83 -38.21
N GLY A 195 -5.01 -11.74 -38.22
CA GLY A 195 -3.71 -11.67 -37.53
C GLY A 195 -3.45 -10.31 -36.85
N MET A 196 -2.61 -10.32 -35.84
CA MET A 196 -2.18 -9.10 -35.16
C MET A 196 -1.05 -8.45 -35.96
N LYS A 197 -1.23 -7.19 -36.36
CA LYS A 197 -0.24 -6.40 -37.10
C LYS A 197 0.21 -5.23 -36.23
N THR A 198 1.52 -5.03 -36.15
CA THR A 198 2.10 -3.84 -35.51
C THR A 198 1.92 -2.65 -36.47
N ILE A 199 1.52 -1.52 -35.93
CA ILE A 199 1.44 -0.25 -36.63
C ILE A 199 2.75 0.49 -36.32
N ASP A 200 3.58 0.71 -37.33
CA ASP A 200 4.83 1.48 -37.19
C ASP A 200 4.48 2.98 -37.08
N GLU A 201 4.24 3.40 -35.85
CA GLU A 201 4.06 4.81 -35.55
C GLU A 201 5.06 5.28 -34.49
N PRO A 202 5.79 6.36 -34.75
CA PRO A 202 6.43 7.07 -33.66
C PRO A 202 5.37 7.72 -32.77
N TYR A 203 5.52 7.65 -31.46
CA TYR A 203 4.64 8.21 -30.40
C TYR A 203 4.34 9.72 -30.52
N ALA A 204 4.74 10.37 -31.60
CA ALA A 204 4.83 11.82 -31.73
C ALA A 204 4.07 12.42 -32.91
N THR A 205 3.18 11.70 -33.58
CA THR A 205 2.34 12.32 -34.61
C THR A 205 1.01 12.73 -34.03
N GLU A 206 0.58 13.98 -34.29
CA GLU A 206 -0.67 14.58 -33.75
C GLU A 206 -1.95 13.79 -34.10
N THR A 207 -1.87 12.85 -35.02
CA THR A 207 -2.96 11.93 -35.37
C THR A 207 -2.38 10.56 -35.69
N GLY A 208 -2.17 9.76 -34.62
CA GLY A 208 -1.70 8.39 -34.82
C GLY A 208 -2.64 7.55 -35.64
N GLU A 209 -2.11 6.72 -36.56
CA GLU A 209 -2.90 5.84 -37.41
C GLU A 209 -3.82 4.91 -36.61
N ALA A 210 -3.33 4.41 -35.46
CA ALA A 210 -4.12 3.57 -34.57
C ALA A 210 -5.30 4.32 -33.94
N ALA A 211 -5.09 5.58 -33.51
CA ALA A 211 -6.16 6.42 -32.99
C ALA A 211 -7.18 6.78 -34.05
N ALA A 212 -6.75 7.05 -35.29
CA ALA A 212 -7.63 7.32 -36.41
C ALA A 212 -8.50 6.10 -36.77
N GLN A 213 -7.90 4.89 -36.82
CA GLN A 213 -8.64 3.65 -37.06
C GLN A 213 -9.66 3.37 -35.93
N ALA A 214 -9.29 3.59 -34.68
CA ALA A 214 -10.20 3.43 -33.56
C ALA A 214 -11.37 4.43 -33.62
N ALA A 215 -11.09 5.69 -33.92
CA ALA A 215 -12.11 6.73 -34.06
C ALA A 215 -13.07 6.45 -35.19
N GLU A 216 -12.58 6.00 -36.35
CA GLU A 216 -13.40 5.63 -37.51
C GLU A 216 -14.30 4.43 -37.19
N ALA A 217 -13.76 3.40 -36.53
CA ALA A 217 -14.53 2.23 -36.09
C ALA A 217 -15.63 2.60 -35.09
N LEU A 218 -15.32 3.41 -34.08
CA LEU A 218 -16.32 3.89 -33.13
C LEU A 218 -17.41 4.73 -33.77
N LYS A 219 -17.03 5.65 -34.67
CA LYS A 219 -17.96 6.47 -35.41
C LYS A 219 -18.91 5.61 -36.28
N LYS A 220 -18.38 4.65 -37.03
CA LYS A 220 -19.15 3.73 -37.86
C LYS A 220 -20.17 2.93 -37.00
N ILE A 221 -19.74 2.35 -35.87
CA ILE A 221 -20.64 1.60 -35.00
C ILE A 221 -21.75 2.51 -34.46
N THR A 222 -21.40 3.73 -34.05
CA THR A 222 -22.38 4.70 -33.53
C THR A 222 -23.38 5.13 -34.59
N GLU A 223 -22.94 5.32 -35.84
CA GLU A 223 -23.82 5.67 -36.99
C GLU A 223 -24.75 4.52 -37.40
N GLU A 224 -24.27 3.28 -37.37
CA GLU A 224 -25.04 2.08 -37.76
C GLU A 224 -25.99 1.58 -36.65
N HIS A 225 -25.61 1.67 -35.39
CA HIS A 225 -26.30 1.02 -34.26
C HIS A 225 -26.74 1.99 -33.13
N GLY A 226 -26.43 3.27 -33.26
CA GLY A 226 -26.75 4.30 -32.29
C GLY A 226 -25.70 4.44 -31.15
N PRO A 227 -25.75 5.55 -30.39
CA PRO A 227 -24.78 5.86 -29.32
C PRO A 227 -24.69 4.82 -28.22
N ASP A 228 -25.81 4.18 -27.89
CA ASP A 228 -25.89 3.19 -26.81
C ASP A 228 -25.23 1.85 -27.15
N SER A 229 -24.80 1.64 -28.37
CA SER A 229 -24.04 0.46 -28.81
C SER A 229 -22.57 0.50 -28.39
N VAL A 230 -22.10 1.66 -27.91
CA VAL A 230 -20.72 1.88 -27.47
C VAL A 230 -20.66 2.15 -25.98
N GLY A 231 -19.71 1.54 -25.30
CA GLY A 231 -19.45 1.77 -23.88
C GLY A 231 -17.96 1.93 -23.62
N PHE A 232 -17.63 2.56 -22.48
CA PHE A 232 -16.26 2.77 -22.01
C PHE A 232 -16.10 2.24 -20.59
N ILE A 233 -15.11 1.39 -20.39
CA ILE A 233 -14.68 0.95 -19.07
C ILE A 233 -13.30 1.54 -18.83
N GLY A 234 -13.22 2.54 -17.94
CA GLY A 234 -12.00 3.25 -17.60
C GLY A 234 -11.13 2.49 -16.60
N SER A 235 -9.87 2.88 -16.52
CA SER A 235 -8.95 2.38 -15.52
C SER A 235 -8.84 3.38 -14.37
N PRO A 236 -8.94 2.95 -13.08
CA PRO A 236 -8.70 3.83 -11.94
C PRO A 236 -7.23 4.29 -11.84
N TYR A 237 -6.34 3.71 -12.63
CA TYR A 237 -4.90 4.07 -12.67
C TYR A 237 -4.58 5.15 -13.72
N GLY A 238 -5.57 5.62 -14.49
CA GLY A 238 -5.41 6.73 -15.42
C GLY A 238 -5.23 8.07 -14.69
N THR A 239 -4.59 9.04 -15.35
CA THR A 239 -4.53 10.40 -14.82
C THR A 239 -5.91 11.09 -14.86
N ASN A 240 -6.10 12.12 -14.05
CA ASN A 240 -7.35 12.90 -14.07
C ASN A 240 -7.63 13.49 -15.45
N GLU A 241 -6.58 13.90 -16.17
CA GLU A 241 -6.65 14.44 -17.52
C GLU A 241 -7.13 13.38 -18.52
N GLU A 242 -6.59 12.17 -18.46
CA GLU A 242 -7.02 11.04 -19.29
C GLU A 242 -8.49 10.69 -19.04
N LEU A 243 -8.89 10.55 -17.78
CA LEU A 243 -10.26 10.22 -17.41
C LEU A 243 -11.25 11.32 -17.84
N TYR A 244 -10.85 12.60 -17.70
CA TYR A 244 -11.63 13.73 -18.18
C TYR A 244 -11.80 13.71 -19.71
N LEU A 245 -10.72 13.46 -20.46
CA LEU A 245 -10.76 13.39 -21.91
C LEU A 245 -11.60 12.22 -22.42
N TYR A 246 -11.50 11.05 -21.80
CA TYR A 246 -12.37 9.91 -22.14
C TYR A 246 -13.83 10.23 -21.89
N GLN A 247 -14.16 10.82 -20.74
CA GLN A 247 -15.54 11.22 -20.44
C GLN A 247 -16.08 12.22 -21.48
N LYS A 248 -15.25 13.19 -21.88
CA LYS A 248 -15.61 14.18 -22.92
C LYS A 248 -15.80 13.51 -24.28
N LEU A 249 -14.91 12.59 -24.68
CA LEU A 249 -15.01 11.87 -25.95
C LEU A 249 -16.32 11.07 -26.03
N PHE A 250 -16.62 10.27 -25.01
CA PHE A 250 -17.80 9.40 -25.06
C PHE A 250 -19.10 10.18 -24.91
N ARG A 251 -19.21 11.13 -24.00
CA ARG A 251 -20.44 11.91 -23.78
C ARG A 251 -20.69 12.95 -24.86
N GLN A 252 -19.69 13.73 -25.24
CA GLN A 252 -19.85 14.83 -26.22
C GLN A 252 -19.55 14.39 -27.64
N GLY A 253 -18.56 13.54 -27.84
CA GLY A 253 -18.16 13.08 -29.18
C GLY A 253 -19.04 11.96 -29.72
N LEU A 254 -19.34 10.95 -28.95
CA LEU A 254 -20.12 9.76 -29.36
C LEU A 254 -21.56 9.80 -28.87
N GLY A 255 -21.91 10.66 -27.93
CA GLY A 255 -23.28 10.83 -27.44
C GLY A 255 -23.76 9.72 -26.50
N THR A 256 -22.86 8.92 -25.92
CA THR A 256 -23.22 7.85 -24.98
C THR A 256 -22.89 8.19 -23.55
N ASN A 257 -23.71 7.70 -22.62
CA ASN A 257 -23.48 7.79 -21.19
C ASN A 257 -23.04 6.45 -20.57
N ASN A 258 -22.79 5.43 -21.41
CA ASN A 258 -22.31 4.12 -21.00
C ASN A 258 -20.83 4.18 -20.63
N ILE A 259 -20.54 4.81 -19.48
CA ILE A 259 -19.18 5.02 -18.96
C ILE A 259 -19.11 4.45 -17.57
N ASP A 260 -18.17 3.54 -17.32
CA ASP A 260 -17.93 2.95 -16.01
C ASP A 260 -16.42 2.74 -15.78
N HIS A 261 -16.05 2.46 -14.55
CA HIS A 261 -14.68 2.14 -14.15
C HIS A 261 -14.58 0.86 -13.34
N LYS A 262 -15.72 0.26 -12.96
CA LYS A 262 -15.80 -1.01 -12.25
C LYS A 262 -16.74 -1.96 -12.96
N PRO A 263 -16.39 -3.25 -13.05
CA PRO A 263 -17.29 -4.27 -13.61
C PRO A 263 -18.39 -4.72 -12.62
N TYR A 264 -18.49 -4.09 -11.45
CA TYR A 264 -19.45 -4.42 -10.40
C TYR A 264 -20.49 -3.32 -10.23
N LEU A 265 -21.70 -3.72 -9.82
CA LEU A 265 -22.80 -2.80 -9.52
C LEU A 265 -22.38 -1.82 -8.41
N ASP A 266 -22.17 -0.58 -8.77
CA ASP A 266 -22.06 0.48 -7.79
C ASP A 266 -23.42 0.76 -7.18
N THR A 267 -23.47 0.85 -5.87
CA THR A 267 -24.62 1.46 -5.19
C THR A 267 -24.69 2.93 -5.58
N PRO A 268 -25.79 3.40 -6.21
CA PRO A 268 -25.86 4.80 -6.63
C PRO A 268 -25.76 5.74 -5.45
N GLY A 269 -24.69 6.58 -5.48
CA GLY A 269 -24.71 7.90 -4.89
C GLY A 269 -25.10 8.03 -3.43
N LEU A 270 -24.49 7.27 -2.52
CA LEU A 270 -24.47 7.74 -1.13
C LEU A 270 -23.54 8.96 -1.08
N PRO A 271 -23.99 10.11 -0.54
CA PRO A 271 -23.08 11.20 -0.22
C PRO A 271 -22.15 10.69 0.87
N VAL A 272 -20.94 10.31 0.49
CA VAL A 272 -19.92 9.88 1.44
C VAL A 272 -19.10 11.12 1.77
N ASP A 273 -19.10 11.52 3.03
CA ASP A 273 -18.10 12.45 3.51
C ASP A 273 -16.74 11.76 3.37
N HIS A 274 -15.90 12.32 2.52
CA HIS A 274 -14.55 11.78 2.34
C HIS A 274 -13.73 12.07 3.59
N TYR A 275 -13.19 11.00 4.16
CA TYR A 275 -12.26 11.08 5.27
C TYR A 275 -10.83 11.05 4.74
N ASP A 276 -10.02 12.00 5.17
CA ASP A 276 -8.58 11.86 5.03
C ASP A 276 -8.07 10.72 5.91
N ILE A 277 -7.07 9.97 5.42
CA ILE A 277 -6.55 8.77 6.12
C ILE A 277 -6.13 9.09 7.56
N GLU A 278 -5.57 10.28 7.81
CA GLU A 278 -5.18 10.70 9.17
C GLU A 278 -6.36 10.83 10.14
N GLN A 279 -7.56 11.12 9.64
CA GLN A 279 -8.75 11.33 10.49
C GLN A 279 -9.22 10.05 11.18
N VAL A 280 -8.78 8.89 10.72
CA VAL A 280 -9.00 7.60 11.40
C VAL A 280 -8.47 7.65 12.84
N GLU A 281 -7.35 8.36 13.07
CA GLU A 281 -6.74 8.51 14.41
C GLU A 281 -7.54 9.46 15.34
N GLN A 282 -8.49 10.19 14.79
CA GLN A 282 -9.33 11.16 15.52
C GLN A 282 -10.75 10.63 15.77
N SER A 283 -11.08 9.42 15.29
CA SER A 283 -12.37 8.80 15.51
C SER A 283 -12.48 8.18 16.91
N ASN A 284 -13.71 7.89 17.34
CA ASN A 284 -13.98 7.12 18.55
C ASN A 284 -14.11 5.62 18.23
N LEU A 285 -14.59 5.34 17.01
CA LEU A 285 -14.81 4.00 16.50
C LEU A 285 -14.38 3.93 15.03
N VAL A 286 -13.59 2.92 14.70
CA VAL A 286 -13.40 2.47 13.32
C VAL A 286 -14.26 1.23 13.13
N LEU A 287 -15.09 1.23 12.11
CA LEU A 287 -15.94 0.11 11.72
C LEU A 287 -15.50 -0.42 10.35
N LEU A 288 -14.97 -1.62 10.32
CA LEU A 288 -14.64 -2.32 9.08
C LEU A 288 -15.81 -3.18 8.65
N ILE A 289 -16.30 -2.98 7.43
CA ILE A 289 -17.42 -3.74 6.85
C ILE A 289 -16.96 -4.40 5.55
N ALA A 290 -16.96 -5.72 5.50
CA ALA A 290 -16.58 -6.51 4.32
C ALA A 290 -15.20 -6.12 3.75
N SER A 291 -14.31 -5.51 4.53
CA SER A 291 -13.01 -4.98 4.10
C SER A 291 -11.87 -5.60 4.90
N ASP A 292 -10.75 -5.86 4.23
CA ASP A 292 -9.48 -6.18 4.85
C ASP A 292 -8.42 -5.15 4.44
N PRO A 293 -8.26 -4.06 5.19
CA PRO A 293 -7.27 -3.02 4.88
C PRO A 293 -5.84 -3.55 4.79
N THR A 294 -5.52 -4.66 5.44
CA THR A 294 -4.17 -5.25 5.42
C THR A 294 -3.77 -5.64 3.99
N GLU A 295 -4.73 -6.14 3.21
CA GLU A 295 -4.50 -6.54 1.81
C GLU A 295 -4.73 -5.39 0.83
N GLU A 296 -5.80 -4.65 1.01
CA GLU A 296 -6.32 -3.68 0.05
C GLU A 296 -5.67 -2.31 0.18
N LEU A 297 -5.52 -1.84 1.42
CA LEU A 297 -5.07 -0.50 1.79
C LEU A 297 -4.01 -0.54 2.91
N PRO A 298 -2.81 -1.07 2.66
CA PRO A 298 -1.84 -1.37 3.72
C PRO A 298 -1.51 -0.18 4.63
N ILE A 299 -1.45 1.04 4.11
CA ILE A 299 -1.19 2.23 4.95
C ILE A 299 -2.35 2.53 5.88
N LEU A 300 -3.59 2.32 5.43
CA LEU A 300 -4.75 2.44 6.29
C LEU A 300 -4.72 1.40 7.43
N ASP A 301 -4.24 0.17 7.17
CA ASP A 301 -3.99 -0.84 8.21
C ASP A 301 -3.03 -0.30 9.29
N LEU A 302 -1.88 0.29 8.92
CA LEU A 302 -0.96 0.89 9.89
C LEU A 302 -1.61 2.04 10.67
N ARG A 303 -2.38 2.90 10.01
CA ARG A 303 -3.11 4.01 10.67
C ARG A 303 -4.15 3.48 11.66
N ILE A 304 -4.91 2.45 11.31
CA ILE A 304 -5.86 1.82 12.24
C ILE A 304 -5.14 1.18 13.42
N LYS A 305 -4.04 0.46 13.20
CA LYS A 305 -3.22 -0.10 14.29
C LYS A 305 -2.71 0.99 15.23
N LYS A 306 -2.21 2.09 14.69
CA LYS A 306 -1.78 3.26 15.47
C LYS A 306 -2.95 3.87 16.24
N ALA A 307 -4.09 4.07 15.60
CA ALA A 307 -5.30 4.60 16.23
C ALA A 307 -5.74 3.74 17.43
N VAL A 308 -5.82 2.43 17.25
CA VAL A 308 -6.24 1.51 18.31
C VAL A 308 -5.22 1.42 19.43
N THR A 309 -3.93 1.19 19.11
CA THR A 309 -2.90 0.86 20.12
C THR A 309 -2.32 2.07 20.83
N GLN A 310 -2.34 3.26 20.21
CA GLN A 310 -1.71 4.46 20.73
C GLN A 310 -2.68 5.59 21.06
N LYS A 311 -3.86 5.64 20.40
CA LYS A 311 -4.86 6.69 20.59
C LYS A 311 -6.12 6.23 21.33
N GLY A 312 -6.26 4.92 21.58
CA GLY A 312 -7.40 4.35 22.28
C GLY A 312 -8.70 4.32 21.46
N VAL A 313 -8.60 4.37 20.14
CA VAL A 313 -9.76 4.23 19.24
C VAL A 313 -10.28 2.79 19.30
N ASN A 314 -11.58 2.62 19.37
CA ASN A 314 -12.18 1.30 19.27
C ASN A 314 -12.22 0.79 17.83
N LEU A 315 -11.99 -0.49 17.62
CA LEU A 315 -12.16 -1.16 16.33
C LEU A 315 -13.27 -2.19 16.42
N ALA A 316 -14.21 -2.15 15.49
CA ALA A 316 -15.22 -3.19 15.28
C ALA A 316 -15.09 -3.72 13.84
N VAL A 317 -15.27 -5.03 13.69
CA VAL A 317 -15.19 -5.72 12.39
C VAL A 317 -16.49 -6.45 12.14
N LEU A 318 -17.12 -6.18 10.99
CA LEU A 318 -18.28 -6.92 10.46
C LEU A 318 -17.84 -7.51 9.11
N ASN A 319 -17.52 -8.81 9.10
CA ASN A 319 -16.96 -9.46 7.92
C ASN A 319 -17.39 -10.93 7.86
N ASP A 320 -17.39 -11.52 6.67
CA ASP A 320 -17.64 -12.95 6.46
C ASP A 320 -16.43 -13.82 6.84
N GLN A 321 -15.23 -13.27 6.80
CA GLN A 321 -13.97 -13.96 7.08
C GLN A 321 -13.20 -13.33 8.25
N ALA A 322 -12.33 -14.13 8.87
CA ALA A 322 -11.37 -13.63 9.83
C ALA A 322 -10.25 -12.88 9.10
N THR A 323 -9.92 -11.69 9.58
CA THR A 323 -8.86 -10.83 9.06
C THR A 323 -7.75 -10.64 10.09
N LEU A 324 -6.59 -10.15 9.67
CA LEU A 324 -5.51 -9.81 10.61
C LEU A 324 -5.91 -8.66 11.55
N MET A 325 -6.91 -7.85 11.17
CA MET A 325 -7.43 -6.76 12.00
C MET A 325 -8.21 -7.24 13.21
N ASP A 326 -8.71 -8.47 13.22
CA ASP A 326 -9.43 -9.05 14.37
C ASP A 326 -8.58 -9.08 15.65
N LYS A 327 -7.27 -9.23 15.53
CA LYS A 327 -6.33 -9.17 16.66
C LYS A 327 -6.43 -7.83 17.43
N TYR A 328 -6.81 -6.77 16.75
CA TYR A 328 -6.93 -5.42 17.31
C TYR A 328 -8.38 -5.02 17.60
N ALA A 329 -9.33 -5.78 17.11
CA ALA A 329 -10.74 -5.48 17.23
C ALA A 329 -11.24 -5.71 18.68
N SER A 330 -11.99 -4.76 19.18
CA SER A 330 -12.71 -4.88 20.45
C SER A 330 -14.03 -5.67 20.30
N LEU A 331 -14.50 -5.79 19.04
CA LEU A 331 -15.67 -6.59 18.66
C LEU A 331 -15.54 -7.06 17.22
N SER A 332 -15.70 -8.37 17.01
CA SER A 332 -15.81 -8.95 15.68
C SER A 332 -17.15 -9.67 15.54
N VAL A 333 -17.87 -9.34 14.48
CA VAL A 333 -19.14 -9.95 14.10
C VAL A 333 -18.95 -10.65 12.77
N ARG A 334 -19.34 -11.93 12.71
CA ARG A 334 -19.22 -12.76 11.50
C ARG A 334 -20.59 -13.06 10.93
N TYR A 335 -20.70 -12.93 9.62
CA TYR A 335 -21.85 -13.36 8.85
C TYR A 335 -21.45 -14.45 7.84
N ASP A 336 -22.43 -15.22 7.38
CA ASP A 336 -22.20 -16.27 6.39
C ASP A 336 -21.94 -15.65 5.01
N ILE A 337 -21.03 -16.24 4.23
CA ILE A 337 -20.65 -15.78 2.90
C ILE A 337 -21.89 -15.57 2.02
N GLY A 338 -21.99 -14.40 1.37
CA GLY A 338 -23.11 -14.04 0.50
C GLY A 338 -24.34 -13.50 1.23
N THR A 339 -24.27 -13.26 2.56
CA THR A 339 -25.35 -12.66 3.35
C THR A 339 -25.05 -11.24 3.82
N ASP A 340 -24.05 -10.58 3.21
CA ASP A 340 -23.60 -9.23 3.50
C ASP A 340 -24.74 -8.20 3.48
N GLY A 341 -25.57 -8.20 2.45
CA GLY A 341 -26.73 -7.31 2.36
C GLY A 341 -27.72 -7.48 3.53
N ALA A 342 -27.99 -8.73 3.93
CA ALA A 342 -28.86 -9.01 5.08
C ALA A 342 -28.20 -8.60 6.42
N ALA A 343 -26.88 -8.78 6.55
CA ALA A 343 -26.12 -8.36 7.72
C ALA A 343 -26.11 -6.84 7.86
N LEU A 344 -25.92 -6.10 6.77
CA LEU A 344 -25.98 -4.64 6.73
C LEU A 344 -27.38 -4.12 7.04
N MET A 345 -28.42 -4.76 6.47
CA MET A 345 -29.80 -4.41 6.75
C MET A 345 -30.15 -4.63 8.23
N ALA A 346 -29.63 -5.70 8.84
CA ALA A 346 -29.82 -5.95 10.26
C ALA A 346 -29.17 -4.88 11.14
N LEU A 347 -27.94 -4.45 10.78
CA LEU A 347 -27.25 -3.35 11.47
C LEU A 347 -28.05 -2.03 11.31
N ALA A 348 -28.49 -1.72 10.10
CA ALA A 348 -29.29 -0.52 9.81
C ALA A 348 -30.60 -0.52 10.59
N ASN A 349 -31.35 -1.63 10.61
CA ASN A 349 -32.57 -1.75 11.35
C ASN A 349 -32.38 -1.63 12.89
N GLY A 350 -31.28 -2.20 13.39
CA GLY A 350 -30.91 -2.03 14.79
C GLY A 350 -30.66 -0.55 15.15
N LEU A 351 -29.93 0.17 14.32
CA LEU A 351 -29.66 1.61 14.48
C LEU A 351 -30.94 2.43 14.33
N SER A 352 -31.78 2.16 13.33
CA SER A 352 -33.04 2.87 13.09
C SER A 352 -33.98 2.76 14.31
N LYS A 353 -34.09 1.57 14.89
CA LYS A 353 -34.88 1.34 16.11
C LYS A 353 -34.38 2.20 17.29
N GLU A 354 -33.07 2.24 17.50
CA GLU A 354 -32.47 3.02 18.60
C GLU A 354 -32.58 4.55 18.37
N LEU A 355 -32.61 4.97 17.09
CA LEU A 355 -32.72 6.39 16.71
C LEU A 355 -34.17 6.84 16.50
N GLY A 356 -35.16 5.94 16.65
CA GLY A 356 -36.59 6.24 16.41
C GLY A 356 -36.92 6.50 14.93
N LEU A 357 -36.13 5.92 14.01
CA LEU A 357 -36.36 6.01 12.58
C LEU A 357 -37.14 4.82 12.06
N GLU A 358 -37.78 4.95 10.90
CA GLU A 358 -38.44 3.84 10.23
C GLU A 358 -37.42 2.74 9.86
N PRO A 359 -37.68 1.48 10.22
CA PRO A 359 -36.79 0.38 9.86
C PRO A 359 -36.88 0.10 8.36
N GLY A 360 -35.80 -0.42 7.79
CA GLY A 360 -35.77 -0.95 6.42
C GLY A 360 -36.49 -2.32 6.31
N GLN A 361 -36.17 -3.08 5.28
CA GLN A 361 -36.72 -4.42 5.07
C GLN A 361 -36.44 -5.33 6.27
N ASN A 362 -37.43 -6.13 6.65
CA ASN A 362 -37.29 -7.08 7.73
C ASN A 362 -36.43 -8.28 7.28
N VAL A 363 -35.31 -8.51 7.98
CA VAL A 363 -34.39 -9.64 7.71
C VAL A 363 -34.95 -10.99 8.24
N GLY A 364 -36.03 -10.96 8.98
CA GLY A 364 -36.58 -12.17 9.64
C GLY A 364 -35.74 -12.62 10.83
N ASN A 365 -35.47 -13.92 10.92
CA ASN A 365 -34.62 -14.45 11.98
C ASN A 365 -33.14 -14.21 11.59
N LEU A 366 -32.47 -13.30 12.27
CA LEU A 366 -31.09 -12.86 11.98
C LEU A 366 -30.13 -14.06 11.89
N LYS A 367 -30.19 -14.98 12.86
CA LYS A 367 -29.25 -16.12 12.89
C LYS A 367 -29.44 -17.08 11.72
N SER A 368 -30.68 -17.33 11.29
CA SER A 368 -30.94 -18.20 10.13
C SER A 368 -30.71 -17.50 8.80
N ALA A 369 -30.79 -16.16 8.74
CA ALA A 369 -30.59 -15.38 7.52
C ALA A 369 -29.14 -15.01 7.26
N THR A 370 -28.34 -14.89 8.32
CA THR A 370 -26.96 -14.33 8.21
C THR A 370 -25.90 -15.10 8.99
N GLY A 371 -26.28 -16.10 9.80
CA GLY A 371 -25.37 -16.77 10.73
C GLY A 371 -25.01 -15.95 11.97
N ILE A 372 -25.32 -14.64 12.02
CA ILE A 372 -24.92 -13.74 13.09
C ILE A 372 -25.65 -14.08 14.40
N ASP A 373 -24.87 -14.13 15.49
CA ASP A 373 -25.46 -14.17 16.84
C ASP A 373 -26.15 -12.82 17.14
N PRO A 374 -27.48 -12.84 17.48
CA PRO A 374 -28.23 -11.61 17.78
C PRO A 374 -27.61 -10.75 18.88
N GLU A 375 -26.97 -11.34 19.88
CA GLU A 375 -26.30 -10.57 20.96
C GLU A 375 -25.05 -9.83 20.44
N ARG A 376 -24.30 -10.43 19.52
CA ARG A 376 -23.17 -9.77 18.85
C ARG A 376 -23.62 -8.57 18.02
N MET A 377 -24.71 -8.72 17.25
CA MET A 377 -25.29 -7.61 16.47
C MET A 377 -25.75 -6.48 17.40
N LYS A 378 -26.42 -6.80 18.49
CA LYS A 378 -26.84 -5.82 19.49
C LYS A 378 -25.66 -5.05 20.09
N GLN A 379 -24.55 -5.75 20.41
CA GLN A 379 -23.32 -5.11 20.87
C GLN A 379 -22.73 -4.17 19.81
N LEU A 380 -22.79 -4.54 18.53
CA LEU A 380 -22.32 -3.69 17.43
C LEU A 380 -23.16 -2.43 17.30
N VAL A 381 -24.49 -2.58 17.28
CA VAL A 381 -25.45 -1.45 17.25
C VAL A 381 -25.19 -0.49 18.41
N GLU A 382 -25.02 -1.00 19.63
CA GLU A 382 -24.76 -0.17 20.80
C GLU A 382 -23.43 0.58 20.71
N ARG A 383 -22.36 -0.04 20.19
CA ARG A 383 -21.09 0.63 19.98
C ARG A 383 -21.17 1.75 18.95
N VAL A 384 -21.86 1.49 17.83
CA VAL A 384 -22.08 2.51 16.80
C VAL A 384 -22.89 3.67 17.39
N ARG A 385 -24.00 3.38 18.07
CA ARG A 385 -24.88 4.37 18.68
C ARG A 385 -24.17 5.28 19.71
N THR A 386 -23.28 4.71 20.52
CA THR A 386 -22.59 5.43 21.59
C THR A 386 -21.34 6.19 21.12
N SER A 387 -20.90 5.96 19.90
CA SER A 387 -19.72 6.62 19.34
C SER A 387 -20.09 7.96 18.68
N MET A 388 -19.38 9.02 19.07
CA MET A 388 -19.64 10.37 18.54
C MET A 388 -19.06 10.62 17.15
N LYS A 389 -17.90 10.00 16.87
CA LYS A 389 -17.19 10.14 15.61
C LYS A 389 -16.78 8.75 15.12
N ILE A 390 -17.35 8.33 14.01
CA ILE A 390 -17.19 6.99 13.46
C ILE A 390 -16.54 7.11 12.08
N CYS A 391 -15.47 6.35 11.87
CA CYS A 391 -14.90 6.10 10.56
C CYS A 391 -15.38 4.72 10.07
N VAL A 392 -16.07 4.69 8.93
CA VAL A 392 -16.51 3.44 8.30
C VAL A 392 -15.63 3.17 7.10
N VAL A 393 -15.04 1.97 7.06
CA VAL A 393 -14.27 1.46 5.94
C VAL A 393 -15.03 0.25 5.38
N TYR A 394 -15.36 0.30 4.11
CA TYR A 394 -16.12 -0.77 3.45
C TYR A 394 -15.57 -1.05 2.05
N ASN A 395 -15.81 -2.25 1.56
CA ASN A 395 -15.45 -2.67 0.20
C ASN A 395 -16.69 -2.95 -0.65
#